data_f305560c7ab8fc662b3110f46651b8cb
#
_entry.id   f305560c7ab8fc662b3110f46651b8cb
#
_cell.length_a   1.000
_cell.length_b   1.000
_cell.length_c   1.000
_cell.angle_alpha   90.00
_cell.angle_beta   90.00
_cell.angle_gamma   90.00
#
_symmetry.space_group_name_H-M   'P 1'
#
loop_
_entity.id
_entity.type
_entity.pdbx_description
1 polymer ?
#
loop_
_entity_poly.entity_id
_entity_poly.type
_entity_poly.pdbx_seq_one_letter_code
_entity_poly.pdbx_strand_id
1 'polypeptide(L)'
;MENTIKLKYIWGILLLALHFVFVKGQPICVARQYTVRDGLIQSNPAQILQSHNGFIWVSTWNGVSRFDGRDFETFQFDSLLNQHMQRLENTADGNLWMIAYDRHSLYLYDIRENKLINVLKQYEQHFNTPLQIENLYPLSKGITWVTLNNGGCFRISDKECTVSSGIQYITAIDDVELGKVSRVFEDKQGEEWVFSDKGVSIFGKRTISSYPFSMFETMDNLVFLASQNGRL
;
A
#
# COMPACT_ATOMS: atom_id res chain seq x y z
N MET A 1 -62.13 15.12 38.32
CA MET A 1 -61.85 13.77 37.80
C MET A 1 -61.58 13.75 36.29
N GLU A 2 -62.32 14.50 35.51
CA GLU A 2 -62.20 14.54 34.02
C GLU A 2 -60.86 15.09 33.50
N ASN A 3 -60.31 16.12 34.14
CA ASN A 3 -59.04 16.71 33.75
C ASN A 3 -57.81 15.80 34.00
N THR A 4 -57.89 14.94 35.01
CA THR A 4 -56.80 14.01 35.37
C THR A 4 -56.71 12.84 34.37
N ILE A 5 -57.84 12.47 33.79
CA ILE A 5 -57.95 11.41 32.77
C ILE A 5 -57.37 11.97 31.44
N LYS A 6 -57.75 13.17 31.04
CA LYS A 6 -57.23 13.82 29.82
C LYS A 6 -55.70 14.00 29.88
N LEU A 7 -55.15 14.36 31.02
CA LEU A 7 -53.71 14.53 31.22
C LEU A 7 -52.95 13.21 31.07
N LYS A 8 -53.48 12.08 31.55
CA LYS A 8 -52.87 10.76 31.39
C LYS A 8 -52.84 10.30 29.94
N TYR A 9 -53.83 10.60 29.14
CA TYR A 9 -53.81 10.29 27.69
C TYR A 9 -52.82 11.16 26.94
N ILE A 10 -52.68 12.44 27.30
CA ILE A 10 -51.68 13.32 26.67
C ILE A 10 -50.28 12.82 26.94
N TRP A 11 -49.94 12.42 28.19
CA TRP A 11 -48.66 11.83 28.53
C TRP A 11 -48.39 10.52 27.83
N GLY A 12 -49.43 9.66 27.68
CA GLY A 12 -49.32 8.41 26.92
C GLY A 12 -49.02 8.63 25.45
N ILE A 13 -49.70 9.59 24.80
CA ILE A 13 -49.44 9.94 23.40
C ILE A 13 -48.06 10.55 23.23
N LEU A 14 -47.60 11.41 24.16
CA LEU A 14 -46.28 12.02 24.14
C LEU A 14 -45.16 10.96 24.27
N LEU A 15 -45.34 9.98 25.16
CA LEU A 15 -44.43 8.87 25.35
C LEU A 15 -44.38 7.95 24.09
N LEU A 16 -45.53 7.71 23.46
CA LEU A 16 -45.61 6.94 22.21
C LEU A 16 -44.92 7.71 21.05
N ALA A 17 -45.11 9.01 20.95
CA ALA A 17 -44.45 9.86 19.96
C ALA A 17 -42.93 9.90 20.14
N LEU A 18 -42.46 9.93 21.41
CA LEU A 18 -41.03 9.90 21.70
C LEU A 18 -40.35 8.57 21.22
N HIS A 19 -41.07 7.46 21.26
CA HIS A 19 -40.54 6.17 20.76
C HIS A 19 -40.28 6.17 19.24
N PHE A 20 -41.09 6.92 18.48
CA PHE A 20 -40.90 7.02 17.01
C PHE A 20 -39.70 7.86 16.61
N VAL A 21 -39.24 8.79 17.47
CA VAL A 21 -38.09 9.67 17.18
C VAL A 21 -36.76 8.92 17.26
N PHE A 22 -36.68 7.80 17.96
CA PHE A 22 -35.45 7.02 18.15
C PHE A 22 -35.28 5.82 17.21
N VAL A 23 -36.21 5.56 16.30
CA VAL A 23 -36.03 4.53 15.27
C VAL A 23 -35.08 5.11 14.21
N LYS A 24 -33.79 5.09 14.47
CA LYS A 24 -32.76 5.24 13.44
C LYS A 24 -32.87 4.02 12.55
N GLY A 25 -33.41 4.18 11.35
CA GLY A 25 -33.34 3.15 10.33
C GLY A 25 -31.87 2.75 10.16
N GLN A 26 -31.55 1.49 10.40
CA GLN A 26 -30.21 0.99 10.06
C GLN A 26 -30.05 1.11 8.54
N PRO A 27 -28.94 1.65 8.04
CA PRO A 27 -28.72 1.69 6.62
C PRO A 27 -28.73 0.23 6.10
N ILE A 28 -29.61 -0.05 5.16
CA ILE A 28 -29.62 -1.34 4.48
C ILE A 28 -28.36 -1.39 3.64
N CYS A 29 -27.36 -2.11 4.12
CA CYS A 29 -26.14 -2.36 3.34
C CYS A 29 -26.49 -3.43 2.30
N VAL A 30 -26.62 -3.02 1.04
CA VAL A 30 -26.76 -3.96 -0.08
C VAL A 30 -25.37 -4.46 -0.42
N ALA A 31 -25.06 -5.69 -0.02
CA ALA A 31 -23.83 -6.36 -0.40
C ALA A 31 -24.01 -7.04 -1.76
N ARG A 32 -23.09 -6.81 -2.68
CA ARG A 32 -22.96 -7.55 -3.94
C ARG A 32 -21.68 -8.39 -3.89
N GLN A 33 -21.82 -9.66 -4.16
CA GLN A 33 -20.68 -10.58 -4.26
C GLN A 33 -20.29 -10.72 -5.74
N TYR A 34 -19.00 -10.58 -6.02
CA TYR A 34 -18.41 -10.82 -7.33
C TYR A 34 -17.60 -12.11 -7.31
N THR A 35 -17.73 -12.89 -8.36
CA THR A 35 -17.10 -14.21 -8.51
C THR A 35 -16.51 -14.36 -9.92
N VAL A 36 -15.95 -15.53 -10.20
CA VAL A 36 -15.49 -15.90 -11.55
C VAL A 36 -16.63 -15.79 -12.58
N ARG A 37 -17.89 -16.00 -12.17
CA ARG A 37 -19.06 -15.87 -13.06
C ARG A 37 -19.32 -14.43 -13.50
N ASP A 38 -18.83 -13.46 -12.73
CA ASP A 38 -18.93 -12.03 -13.02
C ASP A 38 -17.71 -11.52 -13.79
N GLY A 39 -16.76 -12.39 -14.17
CA GLY A 39 -15.56 -12.06 -14.94
C GLY A 39 -14.29 -11.90 -14.12
N LEU A 40 -14.33 -12.09 -12.79
CA LEU A 40 -13.12 -12.11 -11.96
C LEU A 40 -12.27 -13.33 -12.35
N ILE A 41 -10.95 -13.15 -12.50
CA ILE A 41 -10.05 -14.23 -12.94
C ILE A 41 -10.04 -15.43 -11.97
N GLN A 42 -10.19 -15.15 -10.67
CA GLN A 42 -10.29 -16.17 -9.62
C GLN A 42 -11.02 -15.60 -8.40
N SER A 43 -11.80 -16.43 -7.71
CA SER A 43 -12.61 -16.00 -6.56
C SER A 43 -11.85 -15.90 -5.23
N ASN A 44 -10.52 -16.05 -5.24
CA ASN A 44 -9.68 -15.92 -4.05
C ASN A 44 -8.72 -14.71 -4.20
N PRO A 45 -9.19 -13.49 -3.87
CA PRO A 45 -8.38 -12.29 -4.00
C PRO A 45 -7.30 -12.26 -2.92
N ALA A 46 -6.11 -11.80 -3.29
CA ALA A 46 -5.01 -11.52 -2.37
C ALA A 46 -5.05 -10.05 -1.90
N GLN A 47 -5.35 -9.12 -2.81
CA GLN A 47 -5.46 -7.70 -2.51
C GLN A 47 -6.45 -7.01 -3.44
N ILE A 48 -7.04 -5.92 -2.95
CA ILE A 48 -7.86 -4.99 -3.73
C ILE A 48 -7.23 -3.60 -3.61
N LEU A 49 -7.08 -2.93 -4.74
CA LEU A 49 -6.50 -1.58 -4.84
C LEU A 49 -7.35 -0.72 -5.77
N GLN A 50 -7.63 0.52 -5.38
CA GLN A 50 -8.18 1.51 -6.30
C GLN A 50 -7.04 2.33 -6.90
N SER A 51 -6.96 2.36 -8.24
CA SER A 51 -6.00 3.21 -8.96
C SER A 51 -6.47 4.65 -9.05
N HIS A 52 -5.54 5.58 -9.33
CA HIS A 52 -5.83 7.02 -9.42
C HIS A 52 -6.89 7.38 -10.45
N ASN A 53 -7.06 6.58 -11.49
CA ASN A 53 -8.09 6.73 -12.52
C ASN A 53 -9.45 6.11 -12.14
N GLY A 54 -9.59 5.62 -10.89
CA GLY A 54 -10.84 5.14 -10.31
C GLY A 54 -11.14 3.66 -10.53
N PHE A 55 -10.39 2.94 -11.35
CA PHE A 55 -10.56 1.49 -11.50
C PHE A 55 -10.20 0.74 -10.22
N ILE A 56 -10.90 -0.37 -9.98
CA ILE A 56 -10.57 -1.29 -8.90
C ILE A 56 -9.75 -2.44 -9.46
N TRP A 57 -8.57 -2.64 -8.92
CA TRP A 57 -7.69 -3.74 -9.28
C TRP A 57 -7.74 -4.83 -8.22
N VAL A 58 -7.84 -6.07 -8.67
CA VAL A 58 -7.92 -7.24 -7.79
C VAL A 58 -6.81 -8.19 -8.17
N SER A 59 -5.83 -8.36 -7.28
CA SER A 59 -4.82 -9.40 -7.45
C SER A 59 -5.34 -10.73 -6.94
N THR A 60 -4.99 -11.80 -7.65
CA THR A 60 -5.38 -13.16 -7.31
C THR A 60 -4.21 -14.12 -7.53
N TRP A 61 -4.41 -15.37 -7.22
CA TRP A 61 -3.43 -16.42 -7.47
C TRP A 61 -3.22 -16.71 -8.97
N ASN A 62 -4.14 -16.32 -9.84
CA ASN A 62 -4.07 -16.57 -11.28
C ASN A 62 -3.84 -15.30 -12.12
N GLY A 63 -3.48 -14.20 -11.50
CA GLY A 63 -3.24 -12.93 -12.19
C GLY A 63 -4.02 -11.78 -11.60
N VAL A 64 -4.31 -10.78 -12.41
CA VAL A 64 -4.92 -9.52 -11.99
C VAL A 64 -6.18 -9.25 -12.81
N SER A 65 -7.24 -8.79 -12.14
CA SER A 65 -8.46 -8.30 -12.78
C SER A 65 -8.64 -6.82 -12.49
N ARG A 66 -9.12 -6.07 -13.48
CA ARG A 66 -9.52 -4.68 -13.36
C ARG A 66 -11.04 -4.57 -13.45
N PHE A 67 -11.65 -3.85 -12.53
CA PHE A 67 -13.08 -3.59 -12.51
C PHE A 67 -13.34 -2.10 -12.77
N ASP A 68 -14.21 -1.80 -13.71
CA ASP A 68 -14.57 -0.42 -14.13
C ASP A 68 -15.82 0.12 -13.43
N GLY A 69 -16.40 -0.65 -12.51
CA GLY A 69 -17.68 -0.38 -11.84
C GLY A 69 -18.83 -1.21 -12.40
N ARG A 70 -18.65 -1.85 -13.56
CA ARG A 70 -19.62 -2.69 -14.24
C ARG A 70 -19.09 -4.08 -14.56
N ASP A 71 -17.98 -4.13 -15.28
CA ASP A 71 -17.40 -5.36 -15.83
C ASP A 71 -15.96 -5.56 -15.35
N PHE A 72 -15.53 -6.83 -15.31
CA PHE A 72 -14.14 -7.19 -15.07
C PHE A 72 -13.39 -7.40 -16.38
N GLU A 73 -12.22 -6.82 -16.48
CA GLU A 73 -11.23 -7.13 -17.48
C GLU A 73 -10.07 -7.88 -16.84
N THR A 74 -9.68 -9.00 -17.43
CA THR A 74 -8.62 -9.86 -16.94
C THR A 74 -7.32 -9.57 -17.67
N PHE A 75 -6.24 -9.35 -16.93
CA PHE A 75 -4.90 -9.17 -17.48
C PHE A 75 -4.12 -10.46 -17.33
N GLN A 76 -3.88 -11.09 -18.49
CA GLN A 76 -3.00 -12.23 -18.63
C GLN A 76 -1.77 -11.78 -19.39
N PHE A 77 -0.70 -11.52 -18.67
CA PHE A 77 0.59 -11.27 -19.29
C PHE A 77 1.33 -12.61 -19.38
N ASP A 78 1.98 -12.90 -20.50
CA ASP A 78 2.74 -14.15 -20.69
C ASP A 78 3.76 -14.38 -19.56
N SER A 79 4.36 -13.29 -19.06
CA SER A 79 5.28 -13.30 -17.92
C SER A 79 4.59 -13.56 -16.57
N LEU A 80 3.24 -13.45 -16.50
CA LEU A 80 2.44 -13.66 -15.29
C LEU A 80 1.63 -14.97 -15.35
N LEU A 81 1.71 -15.72 -16.43
CA LEU A 81 1.06 -17.04 -16.51
C LEU A 81 1.54 -17.92 -15.34
N ASN A 82 0.59 -18.29 -14.49
CA ASN A 82 0.80 -19.04 -13.25
C ASN A 82 1.61 -18.32 -12.16
N GLN A 83 1.80 -16.99 -12.25
CA GLN A 83 2.37 -16.23 -11.13
C GLN A 83 1.26 -15.64 -10.27
N HIS A 84 1.25 -16.05 -9.03
CA HIS A 84 0.39 -15.46 -8.01
C HIS A 84 0.81 -14.04 -7.77
N MET A 85 -0.10 -13.08 -7.94
CA MET A 85 0.13 -11.68 -7.57
C MET A 85 -0.26 -11.46 -6.13
N GLN A 86 0.72 -11.07 -5.31
CA GLN A 86 0.48 -10.85 -3.89
C GLN A 86 0.11 -9.40 -3.59
N ARG A 87 0.82 -8.45 -4.19
CA ARG A 87 0.70 -7.04 -3.83
C ARG A 87 0.63 -6.14 -5.05
N LEU A 88 -0.22 -5.13 -4.93
CA LEU A 88 -0.40 -4.03 -5.87
C LEU A 88 -0.21 -2.71 -5.14
N GLU A 89 0.49 -1.75 -5.76
CA GLU A 89 0.62 -0.38 -5.25
C GLU A 89 0.53 0.61 -6.41
N ASN A 90 -0.06 1.78 -6.16
CA ASN A 90 -0.05 2.86 -7.15
C ASN A 90 1.32 3.52 -7.21
N THR A 91 1.78 3.86 -8.40
CA THR A 91 2.86 4.81 -8.58
C THR A 91 2.33 6.25 -8.55
N ALA A 92 3.19 7.24 -8.35
CA ALA A 92 2.77 8.63 -8.35
C ALA A 92 2.27 9.12 -9.72
N ASP A 93 2.72 8.51 -10.81
CA ASP A 93 2.31 8.84 -12.20
C ASP A 93 1.10 8.06 -12.69
N GLY A 94 0.49 7.22 -11.84
CA GLY A 94 -0.75 6.49 -12.11
C GLY A 94 -0.57 5.11 -12.73
N ASN A 95 0.65 4.60 -12.80
CA ASN A 95 0.95 3.21 -13.14
C ASN A 95 0.80 2.30 -11.91
N LEU A 96 1.07 0.99 -12.05
CA LEU A 96 0.95 0.04 -10.95
C LEU A 96 2.24 -0.75 -10.74
N TRP A 97 2.70 -0.76 -9.50
CA TRP A 97 3.64 -1.75 -9.03
C TRP A 97 2.93 -3.07 -8.70
N MET A 98 3.54 -4.18 -9.09
CA MET A 98 3.04 -5.52 -8.82
C MET A 98 4.17 -6.40 -8.28
N ILE A 99 3.94 -7.06 -7.15
CA ILE A 99 4.87 -8.05 -6.58
C ILE A 99 4.25 -9.44 -6.75
N ALA A 100 5.02 -10.36 -7.32
CA ALA A 100 4.65 -11.77 -7.36
C ALA A 100 4.69 -12.40 -5.96
N TYR A 101 3.96 -13.51 -5.77
CA TYR A 101 3.87 -14.21 -4.48
C TYR A 101 5.22 -14.76 -3.99
N ASP A 102 6.09 -15.19 -4.91
CA ASP A 102 7.44 -15.63 -4.59
C ASP A 102 8.34 -14.52 -4.06
N ARG A 103 7.91 -13.25 -4.21
CA ARG A 103 8.61 -12.02 -3.80
C ARG A 103 9.96 -11.80 -4.48
N HIS A 104 10.24 -12.53 -5.56
CA HIS A 104 11.49 -12.38 -6.28
C HIS A 104 11.41 -11.38 -7.42
N SER A 105 10.20 -11.12 -7.92
CA SER A 105 9.97 -10.29 -9.08
C SER A 105 9.15 -9.04 -8.74
N LEU A 106 9.65 -7.89 -9.19
CA LEU A 106 8.96 -6.61 -9.17
C LEU A 106 8.60 -6.21 -10.58
N TYR A 107 7.32 -6.03 -10.82
CA TYR A 107 6.80 -5.58 -12.10
C TYR A 107 6.26 -4.17 -12.00
N LEU A 108 6.53 -3.35 -13.02
CA LEU A 108 5.79 -2.14 -13.31
C LEU A 108 4.81 -2.41 -14.44
N TYR A 109 3.54 -2.15 -14.21
CA TYR A 109 2.54 -2.15 -15.27
C TYR A 109 2.25 -0.72 -15.71
N ASP A 110 2.72 -0.39 -16.93
CA ASP A 110 2.36 0.84 -17.62
C ASP A 110 0.95 0.70 -18.18
N ILE A 111 0.00 1.43 -17.55
CA ILE A 111 -1.42 1.35 -17.92
C ILE A 111 -1.67 1.95 -19.31
N ARG A 112 -0.89 2.95 -19.73
CA ARG A 112 -1.08 3.63 -21.01
C ARG A 112 -0.61 2.78 -22.18
N GLU A 113 0.58 2.18 -22.01
CA GLU A 113 1.21 1.34 -23.01
C GLU A 113 0.72 -0.11 -22.96
N ASN A 114 -0.09 -0.46 -21.95
CA ASN A 114 -0.50 -1.84 -21.64
C ASN A 114 0.70 -2.79 -21.59
N LYS A 115 1.76 -2.36 -20.90
CA LYS A 115 3.04 -3.05 -20.89
C LYS A 115 3.45 -3.42 -19.47
N LEU A 116 3.86 -4.67 -19.29
CA LEU A 116 4.43 -5.16 -18.05
C LEU A 116 5.96 -5.25 -18.18
N ILE A 117 6.67 -4.70 -17.19
CA ILE A 117 8.13 -4.63 -17.16
C ILE A 117 8.61 -5.25 -15.86
N ASN A 118 9.48 -6.28 -15.94
CA ASN A 118 10.20 -6.75 -14.76
C ASN A 118 11.39 -5.82 -14.49
N VAL A 119 11.24 -4.98 -13.46
CA VAL A 119 12.16 -3.86 -13.18
C VAL A 119 13.48 -4.33 -12.57
N LEU A 120 13.44 -5.35 -11.72
CA LEU A 120 14.64 -5.81 -11.00
C LEU A 120 15.36 -6.99 -11.69
N LYS A 121 14.88 -7.47 -12.84
CA LYS A 121 15.48 -8.61 -13.55
C LYS A 121 16.99 -8.43 -13.83
N GLN A 122 17.40 -7.20 -14.17
CA GLN A 122 18.80 -6.88 -14.44
C GLN A 122 19.70 -6.97 -13.21
N TYR A 123 19.12 -6.92 -12.00
CA TYR A 123 19.86 -6.98 -10.73
C TYR A 123 19.95 -8.38 -10.16
N GLU A 124 19.14 -9.34 -10.63
CA GLU A 124 19.15 -10.73 -10.14
C GLU A 124 20.55 -11.36 -10.18
N GLN A 125 21.35 -11.01 -11.20
CA GLN A 125 22.71 -11.55 -11.37
C GLN A 125 23.73 -10.97 -10.36
N HIS A 126 23.41 -9.88 -9.67
CA HIS A 126 24.30 -9.23 -8.70
C HIS A 126 24.17 -9.81 -7.29
N PHE A 127 23.20 -10.69 -7.08
CA PHE A 127 22.91 -11.29 -5.78
C PHE A 127 23.24 -12.79 -5.81
N ASN A 128 23.94 -13.26 -4.78
CA ASN A 128 24.23 -14.70 -4.61
C ASN A 128 23.00 -15.52 -4.25
N THR A 129 21.93 -14.85 -3.80
CA THR A 129 20.64 -15.43 -3.45
C THR A 129 19.55 -14.67 -4.16
N PRO A 130 18.40 -15.29 -4.48
CA PRO A 130 17.27 -14.59 -5.06
C PRO A 130 16.86 -13.40 -4.21
N LEU A 131 16.50 -12.28 -4.87
CA LEU A 131 15.92 -11.12 -4.21
C LEU A 131 14.68 -11.54 -3.41
N GLN A 132 14.52 -10.98 -2.22
CA GLN A 132 13.38 -11.21 -1.35
C GLN A 132 12.73 -9.87 -1.04
N ILE A 133 11.76 -9.44 -1.85
CA ILE A 133 11.06 -8.17 -1.69
C ILE A 133 10.16 -8.25 -0.48
N GLU A 134 10.34 -7.34 0.47
CA GLU A 134 9.53 -7.26 1.68
C GLU A 134 8.34 -6.31 1.50
N ASN A 135 8.62 -5.06 1.14
CA ASN A 135 7.61 -4.02 0.98
C ASN A 135 7.93 -3.02 -0.14
N LEU A 136 6.88 -2.29 -0.57
CA LEU A 136 6.94 -1.12 -1.43
C LEU A 136 6.45 0.10 -0.68
N TYR A 137 7.14 1.22 -0.88
CA TYR A 137 6.79 2.52 -0.33
C TYR A 137 6.82 3.57 -1.44
N PRO A 138 5.74 3.73 -2.22
CA PRO A 138 5.62 4.81 -3.20
C PRO A 138 5.54 6.16 -2.50
N LEU A 139 6.35 7.12 -2.92
CA LEU A 139 6.42 8.48 -2.39
C LEU A 139 5.85 9.47 -3.40
N SER A 140 5.54 10.70 -2.93
CA SER A 140 4.80 11.69 -3.72
C SER A 140 5.54 12.19 -4.96
N LYS A 141 6.88 12.12 -4.98
CA LYS A 141 7.73 12.66 -6.07
C LYS A 141 8.00 11.66 -7.20
N GLY A 142 7.27 10.55 -7.25
CA GLY A 142 7.54 9.49 -8.23
C GLY A 142 8.80 8.71 -7.92
N ILE A 143 9.06 8.52 -6.65
CA ILE A 143 10.10 7.64 -6.12
C ILE A 143 9.41 6.51 -5.37
N THR A 144 9.81 5.30 -5.64
CA THR A 144 9.37 4.12 -4.88
C THR A 144 10.56 3.45 -4.22
N TRP A 145 10.46 3.25 -2.91
CA TRP A 145 11.40 2.43 -2.17
C TRP A 145 10.93 0.99 -2.11
N VAL A 146 11.86 0.07 -2.37
CA VAL A 146 11.64 -1.38 -2.35
C VAL A 146 12.55 -1.97 -1.31
N THR A 147 12.00 -2.45 -0.21
CA THR A 147 12.78 -3.03 0.88
C THR A 147 12.95 -4.53 0.70
N LEU A 148 14.09 -5.05 1.12
CA LEU A 148 14.45 -6.46 0.99
C LEU A 148 14.49 -7.14 2.36
N ASN A 149 14.07 -8.40 2.40
CA ASN A 149 14.05 -9.19 3.64
C ASN A 149 15.47 -9.52 4.16
N ASN A 150 16.43 -9.64 3.24
CA ASN A 150 17.83 -9.93 3.54
C ASN A 150 18.70 -8.67 3.77
N GLY A 151 18.07 -7.51 3.91
CA GLY A 151 18.72 -6.22 4.14
C GLY A 151 18.92 -5.41 2.87
N GLY A 152 19.14 -4.11 3.07
CA GLY A 152 19.21 -3.14 1.98
C GLY A 152 17.86 -2.82 1.33
N CYS A 153 17.89 -1.96 0.36
CA CYS A 153 16.70 -1.52 -0.37
C CYS A 153 17.07 -0.98 -1.76
N PHE A 154 16.08 -0.92 -2.64
CA PHE A 154 16.17 -0.17 -3.88
C PHE A 154 15.39 1.13 -3.73
N ARG A 155 15.96 2.22 -4.24
CA ARG A 155 15.28 3.48 -4.47
C ARG A 155 15.11 3.66 -5.97
N ILE A 156 13.88 3.68 -6.44
CA ILE A 156 13.52 3.61 -7.86
C ILE A 156 12.79 4.87 -8.26
N SER A 157 13.22 5.52 -9.35
CA SER A 157 12.44 6.55 -10.02
C SER A 157 11.36 5.88 -10.87
N ASP A 158 10.09 6.15 -10.60
CA ASP A 158 8.94 5.53 -11.31
C ASP A 158 9.00 5.83 -12.83
N LYS A 159 9.54 6.99 -13.22
CA LYS A 159 9.68 7.38 -14.63
C LYS A 159 10.87 6.74 -15.35
N GLU A 160 11.94 6.47 -14.61
CA GLU A 160 13.21 5.99 -15.16
C GLU A 160 13.55 4.56 -14.71
N CYS A 161 12.56 3.83 -14.21
CA CYS A 161 12.76 2.48 -13.66
C CYS A 161 13.21 1.43 -14.69
N THR A 162 13.16 1.77 -15.98
CA THR A 162 13.62 0.88 -17.07
C THR A 162 15.11 1.05 -17.39
N VAL A 163 15.76 2.06 -16.84
CA VAL A 163 17.19 2.36 -17.04
C VAL A 163 17.93 2.28 -15.71
N SER A 164 19.18 1.84 -15.77
CA SER A 164 20.01 1.67 -14.55
C SER A 164 20.18 2.96 -13.76
N SER A 165 20.17 4.13 -14.41
CA SER A 165 20.27 5.43 -13.74
C SER A 165 19.08 5.75 -12.83
N GLY A 166 17.90 5.17 -13.09
CA GLY A 166 16.71 5.37 -12.30
C GLY A 166 16.58 4.41 -11.12
N ILE A 167 17.50 3.47 -10.95
CA ILE A 167 17.46 2.45 -9.89
C ILE A 167 18.76 2.52 -9.08
N GLN A 168 18.64 2.77 -7.79
CA GLN A 168 19.75 2.79 -6.85
C GLN A 168 19.58 1.67 -5.83
N TYR A 169 20.58 0.80 -5.70
CA TYR A 169 20.66 -0.18 -4.63
C TYR A 169 21.42 0.43 -3.44
N ILE A 170 20.80 0.44 -2.28
CA ILE A 170 21.29 1.13 -1.09
C ILE A 170 21.39 0.11 0.05
N THR A 171 22.62 -0.07 0.55
CA THR A 171 22.92 -0.95 1.69
C THR A 171 23.41 -0.17 2.90
N ALA A 172 23.87 1.06 2.69
CA ALA A 172 24.37 1.94 3.74
C ALA A 172 24.02 3.40 3.40
N ILE A 173 23.91 4.23 4.43
CA ILE A 173 23.71 5.67 4.36
C ILE A 173 24.67 6.30 5.35
N ASP A 174 25.52 7.25 4.90
CA ASP A 174 26.59 7.89 5.71
C ASP A 174 27.46 6.85 6.47
N ASP A 175 27.91 5.82 5.75
CA ASP A 175 28.71 4.71 6.31
C ASP A 175 27.98 3.84 7.37
N VAL A 176 26.68 4.07 7.62
CA VAL A 176 25.87 3.24 8.48
C VAL A 176 25.10 2.23 7.62
N GLU A 177 25.37 0.94 7.86
CA GLU A 177 24.61 -0.13 7.22
C GLU A 177 23.13 0.00 7.54
N LEU A 178 22.29 -0.12 6.52
CA LEU A 178 20.83 -0.07 6.71
C LEU A 178 20.30 -1.32 7.39
N GLY A 179 20.94 -2.49 7.20
CA GLY A 179 20.36 -3.75 7.65
C GLY A 179 18.97 -3.99 7.07
N LYS A 180 18.04 -4.49 7.88
CA LYS A 180 16.65 -4.73 7.46
C LYS A 180 15.83 -3.45 7.60
N VAL A 181 15.34 -2.92 6.47
CA VAL A 181 14.49 -1.72 6.45
C VAL A 181 13.04 -2.13 6.75
N SER A 182 12.49 -1.58 7.83
CA SER A 182 11.13 -1.86 8.28
C SER A 182 10.08 -0.89 7.73
N ARG A 183 10.48 0.36 7.47
CA ARG A 183 9.57 1.39 6.97
C ARG A 183 10.30 2.50 6.25
N VAL A 184 9.62 3.07 5.23
CA VAL A 184 10.02 4.32 4.57
C VAL A 184 8.80 5.23 4.49
N PHE A 185 8.98 6.52 4.70
CA PHE A 185 7.94 7.52 4.45
C PHE A 185 8.55 8.87 4.05
N GLU A 186 7.77 9.71 3.42
CA GLU A 186 8.12 11.08 3.06
C GLU A 186 7.40 12.04 4.01
N ASP A 187 8.14 12.98 4.58
CA ASP A 187 7.56 14.02 5.41
C ASP A 187 7.00 15.19 4.57
N LYS A 188 6.41 16.19 5.25
CA LYS A 188 5.85 17.37 4.57
C LYS A 188 6.89 18.24 3.88
N GLN A 189 8.16 18.15 4.26
CA GLN A 189 9.28 18.84 3.66
C GLN A 189 9.79 18.09 2.42
N GLY A 190 9.32 16.87 2.23
CA GLY A 190 9.74 15.99 1.16
C GLY A 190 11.06 15.30 1.42
N GLU A 191 11.40 15.13 2.71
CA GLU A 191 12.54 14.33 3.16
C GLU A 191 12.09 12.87 3.28
N GLU A 192 12.94 11.97 2.82
CA GLU A 192 12.67 10.54 2.81
C GLU A 192 13.27 9.91 4.07
N TRP A 193 12.41 9.40 4.96
CA TRP A 193 12.80 8.79 6.23
C TRP A 193 12.84 7.27 6.09
N VAL A 194 13.97 6.68 6.43
CA VAL A 194 14.21 5.24 6.34
C VAL A 194 14.47 4.67 7.73
N PHE A 195 13.60 3.77 8.17
CA PHE A 195 13.69 3.07 9.46
C PHE A 195 14.20 1.66 9.23
N SER A 196 15.27 1.31 9.92
CA SER A 196 15.89 -0.01 9.83
C SER A 196 16.18 -0.59 11.23
N ASP A 197 16.62 -1.82 11.28
CA ASP A 197 17.11 -2.45 12.52
C ASP A 197 18.44 -1.87 13.03
N LYS A 198 19.08 -0.98 12.28
CA LYS A 198 20.33 -0.29 12.65
C LYS A 198 20.10 1.14 13.09
N GLY A 199 18.96 1.75 12.74
CA GLY A 199 18.70 3.14 13.08
C GLY A 199 17.70 3.80 12.15
N VAL A 200 17.71 5.13 12.18
CA VAL A 200 16.89 6.01 11.35
C VAL A 200 17.82 6.82 10.45
N SER A 201 17.52 6.86 9.17
CA SER A 201 18.26 7.63 8.17
C SER A 201 17.32 8.57 7.44
N ILE A 202 17.82 9.74 7.08
CA ILE A 202 17.05 10.78 6.39
C ILE A 202 17.74 11.15 5.10
N PHE A 203 17.02 11.08 3.99
CA PHE A 203 17.42 11.62 2.70
C PHE A 203 16.79 13.00 2.53
N GLY A 204 17.59 14.06 2.65
CA GLY A 204 17.12 15.44 2.54
C GLY A 204 17.73 16.20 1.38
N LYS A 205 17.50 17.49 1.38
CA LYS A 205 17.87 18.40 0.27
C LYS A 205 19.37 18.51 -0.02
N ARG A 206 20.25 18.17 0.91
CA ARG A 206 21.72 18.27 0.73
C ARG A 206 22.54 17.33 1.59
N THR A 207 21.98 16.74 2.61
CA THR A 207 22.71 15.93 3.58
C THR A 207 21.93 14.68 3.85
N ILE A 208 22.58 13.56 3.78
CA ILE A 208 22.08 12.29 4.30
C ILE A 208 22.51 12.27 5.75
N SER A 209 21.57 12.09 6.67
CA SER A 209 21.86 11.98 8.10
C SER A 209 21.40 10.62 8.59
N SER A 210 22.22 9.94 9.34
CA SER A 210 21.92 8.64 9.91
C SER A 210 22.08 8.67 11.41
N TYR A 211 21.06 8.13 12.09
CA TYR A 211 21.01 8.08 13.56
C TYR A 211 20.96 6.61 13.99
N PRO A 212 22.10 5.99 14.35
CA PRO A 212 22.12 4.60 14.80
C PRO A 212 21.39 4.45 16.13
N PHE A 213 20.77 3.30 16.36
CA PHE A 213 20.05 3.04 17.61
C PHE A 213 20.93 3.13 18.87
N SER A 214 22.25 2.95 18.75
CA SER A 214 23.19 3.18 19.85
C SER A 214 23.13 4.61 20.43
N MET A 215 22.60 5.59 19.67
CA MET A 215 22.35 6.95 20.18
C MET A 215 21.15 7.02 21.13
N PHE A 216 20.32 6.00 21.16
CA PHE A 216 19.07 5.93 21.92
C PHE A 216 19.14 4.88 23.05
N GLU A 217 20.32 4.62 23.59
CA GLU A 217 20.65 3.54 24.55
C GLU A 217 19.78 3.45 25.83
N THR A 218 18.85 4.36 26.04
CA THR A 218 18.00 4.39 27.23
C THR A 218 16.52 4.05 26.97
N MET A 219 16.15 3.68 25.76
CA MET A 219 14.75 3.42 25.42
C MET A 219 14.51 1.94 25.08
N ASP A 220 14.25 1.14 26.08
CA ASP A 220 13.62 -0.18 25.94
C ASP A 220 12.26 0.01 25.23
N ASN A 221 12.10 -0.54 24.03
CA ASN A 221 10.87 -0.47 23.22
C ASN A 221 10.57 0.89 22.59
N LEU A 222 11.44 1.40 21.74
CA LEU A 222 11.14 2.57 20.91
C LEU A 222 10.08 2.21 19.85
N VAL A 223 8.81 2.53 20.11
CA VAL A 223 7.75 2.49 19.11
C VAL A 223 7.69 3.86 18.43
N PHE A 224 8.26 3.96 17.23
CA PHE A 224 8.09 5.16 16.41
C PHE A 224 6.65 5.23 15.90
N LEU A 225 5.85 6.07 16.52
CA LEU A 225 4.57 6.51 15.99
C LEU A 225 4.82 7.71 15.11
N ALA A 226 4.97 7.50 13.80
CA ALA A 226 4.93 8.59 12.84
C ALA A 226 3.52 9.21 12.90
N SER A 227 3.40 10.43 13.42
CA SER A 227 2.13 11.13 13.44
C SER A 227 1.76 11.54 12.02
N GLN A 228 0.50 11.42 11.65
CA GLN A 228 -0.03 11.91 10.36
C GLN A 228 0.23 13.40 10.11
N ASN A 229 0.70 14.13 11.12
CA ASN A 229 1.03 15.54 11.08
C ASN A 229 2.52 15.85 10.93
N GLY A 230 3.38 14.84 10.69
CA GLY A 230 4.82 15.06 10.45
C GLY A 230 5.57 15.64 11.65
N ARG A 231 5.14 15.35 12.87
CA ARG A 231 5.89 15.51 14.10
C ARG A 231 6.01 14.15 14.76
N LEU A 232 7.24 13.81 15.16
CA LEU A 232 7.53 12.67 16.03
C LEU A 232 6.94 12.89 17.41
#